data_b411e6d0390df0e4d5528ccb363c0504
#
_entry.id   b411e6d0390df0e4d5528ccb363c0504
#
_cell.length_a   1.000
_cell.length_b   1.000
_cell.length_c   1.000
_cell.angle_alpha   90.00
_cell.angle_beta   90.00
_cell.angle_gamma   90.00
#
_symmetry.space_group_name_H-M   'P 1'
#
loop_
_entity.id
_entity.type
_entity.pdbx_description
1 polymer ?
#
loop_
_entity_poly.entity_id
_entity_poly.type
_entity_poly.pdbx_seq_one_letter_code
_entity_poly.pdbx_strand_id
1 'polypeptide(L)'
;MVNEHRSGPVRSTAAREAILDATARLFHNQGYDRLTIEGIAKEAGVGKQTIYRWWPSRGALIGECLAEGRLIPVDFVVPDTGDLADDVETWLRSVLSILEAPEGGALLRSLVAAATEDAGVGAHLGESLGVEKYLAERIRGGIRDGQLAPDAPVEQLGRAILGAIIVESLVRDEHDTDAIVRLTRFLFSR
;
A
#
# COMPACT_ATOMS: atom_id res chain seq x y z
N MET A 1 -15.03 -24.20 44.54
CA MET A 1 -14.68 -24.45 43.12
C MET A 1 -14.96 -23.19 42.35
N VAL A 2 -13.93 -22.42 42.10
CA VAL A 2 -14.01 -21.14 41.36
C VAL A 2 -13.72 -21.45 39.90
N ASN A 3 -14.69 -21.20 39.02
CA ASN A 3 -14.60 -21.47 37.62
C ASN A 3 -14.04 -20.18 36.93
N GLU A 4 -12.72 -20.13 36.73
CA GLU A 4 -12.05 -19.09 35.97
C GLU A 4 -12.21 -19.38 34.46
N HIS A 5 -13.24 -18.81 33.86
CA HIS A 5 -13.35 -18.71 32.40
C HIS A 5 -13.70 -17.29 31.99
N ARG A 6 -12.74 -16.36 32.08
CA ARG A 6 -12.79 -15.05 31.46
C ARG A 6 -11.46 -14.76 30.77
N SER A 7 -11.29 -15.25 29.53
CA SER A 7 -10.18 -14.80 28.68
C SER A 7 -10.65 -14.64 27.22
N GLY A 8 -11.72 -13.86 27.02
CA GLY A 8 -12.24 -13.57 25.68
C GLY A 8 -11.47 -12.47 24.94
N PRO A 9 -11.39 -11.20 25.42
CA PRO A 9 -10.88 -10.09 24.62
C PRO A 9 -9.36 -10.13 24.37
N VAL A 10 -8.56 -10.39 25.38
CA VAL A 10 -7.08 -10.34 25.30
C VAL A 10 -6.51 -11.44 24.38
N ARG A 11 -7.03 -12.65 24.46
CA ARG A 11 -6.64 -13.75 23.54
C ARG A 11 -7.05 -13.47 22.10
N SER A 12 -8.15 -12.75 21.90
CA SER A 12 -8.63 -12.36 20.59
C SER A 12 -7.67 -11.37 19.92
N THR A 13 -7.22 -10.34 20.63
CA THR A 13 -6.27 -9.34 20.11
C THR A 13 -4.90 -9.98 19.82
N ALA A 14 -4.35 -10.76 20.72
CA ALA A 14 -3.08 -11.46 20.49
C ALA A 14 -3.14 -12.41 19.29
N ALA A 15 -4.26 -13.12 19.10
CA ALA A 15 -4.44 -13.98 17.93
C ALA A 15 -4.53 -13.15 16.62
N ARG A 16 -5.21 -11.99 16.66
CA ARG A 16 -5.27 -11.07 15.51
C ARG A 16 -3.87 -10.59 15.11
N GLU A 17 -3.09 -10.10 16.07
CA GLU A 17 -1.73 -9.65 15.84
C GLU A 17 -0.84 -10.77 15.27
N ALA A 18 -0.90 -11.96 15.85
CA ALA A 18 -0.14 -13.12 15.37
C ALA A 18 -0.50 -13.50 13.92
N ILE A 19 -1.78 -13.36 13.52
CA ILE A 19 -2.25 -13.63 12.16
C ILE A 19 -1.70 -12.56 11.19
N LEU A 20 -1.78 -11.29 11.55
CA LEU A 20 -1.27 -10.20 10.71
C LEU A 20 0.25 -10.27 10.53
N ASP A 21 0.99 -10.54 11.61
CA ASP A 21 2.45 -10.74 11.55
C ASP A 21 2.84 -11.95 10.70
N ALA A 22 2.14 -13.07 10.85
CA ALA A 22 2.37 -14.27 10.05
C ALA A 22 2.08 -14.00 8.57
N THR A 23 1.01 -13.26 8.28
CA THR A 23 0.63 -12.87 6.92
C THR A 23 1.71 -12.00 6.29
N ALA A 24 2.16 -10.95 6.97
CA ALA A 24 3.20 -10.07 6.46
C ALA A 24 4.50 -10.82 6.19
N ARG A 25 4.98 -11.64 7.14
CA ARG A 25 6.20 -12.46 6.95
C ARG A 25 6.09 -13.40 5.76
N LEU A 26 4.98 -14.14 5.66
CA LEU A 26 4.79 -15.09 4.56
C LEU A 26 4.65 -14.37 3.22
N PHE A 27 3.96 -13.23 3.19
CA PHE A 27 3.81 -12.42 1.98
C PHE A 27 5.18 -11.92 1.47
N HIS A 28 6.02 -11.39 2.36
CA HIS A 28 7.38 -10.96 2.01
C HIS A 28 8.25 -12.11 1.51
N ASN A 29 8.17 -13.28 2.16
CA ASN A 29 9.06 -14.40 1.86
C ASN A 29 8.69 -15.17 0.60
N GLN A 30 7.42 -15.24 0.23
CA GLN A 30 6.95 -16.14 -0.82
C GLN A 30 5.99 -15.52 -1.83
N GLY A 31 5.57 -14.27 -1.62
CA GLY A 31 4.65 -13.53 -2.47
C GLY A 31 3.20 -14.01 -2.35
N TYR A 32 2.32 -13.36 -3.15
CA TYR A 32 0.88 -13.60 -3.12
C TYR A 32 0.49 -15.02 -3.56
N ASP A 33 1.11 -15.53 -4.63
CA ASP A 33 0.71 -16.79 -5.26
C ASP A 33 0.83 -18.01 -4.31
N ARG A 34 1.82 -17.98 -3.41
CA ARG A 34 2.06 -19.07 -2.45
C ARG A 34 1.44 -18.83 -1.09
N LEU A 35 0.89 -17.63 -0.86
CA LEU A 35 0.24 -17.31 0.40
C LEU A 35 -1.10 -18.04 0.50
N THR A 36 -1.27 -18.87 1.53
CA THR A 36 -2.50 -19.61 1.78
C THR A 36 -3.00 -19.38 3.20
N ILE A 37 -4.33 -19.45 3.39
CA ILE A 37 -4.93 -19.36 4.73
C ILE A 37 -4.42 -20.49 5.65
N GLU A 38 -4.18 -21.68 5.08
CA GLU A 38 -3.58 -22.80 5.80
C GLU A 38 -2.16 -22.49 6.30
N GLY A 39 -1.34 -21.90 5.43
CA GLY A 39 0.02 -21.49 5.76
C GLY A 39 0.04 -20.42 6.86
N ILE A 40 -0.83 -19.41 6.72
CA ILE A 40 -0.98 -18.34 7.71
C ILE A 40 -1.44 -18.91 9.06
N ALA A 41 -2.46 -19.76 9.06
CA ALA A 41 -2.98 -20.39 10.28
C ALA A 41 -1.90 -21.20 11.02
N LYS A 42 -1.13 -21.98 10.27
CA LYS A 42 0.00 -22.77 10.81
C LYS A 42 1.09 -21.87 11.41
N GLU A 43 1.48 -20.82 10.67
CA GLU A 43 2.51 -19.87 11.10
C GLU A 43 2.08 -19.06 12.34
N ALA A 44 0.80 -18.66 12.40
CA ALA A 44 0.23 -17.92 13.53
C ALA A 44 -0.15 -18.81 14.73
N GLY A 45 -0.10 -20.14 14.59
CA GLY A 45 -0.50 -21.06 15.65
C GLY A 45 -2.00 -21.04 15.96
N VAL A 46 -2.86 -20.77 14.95
CA VAL A 46 -4.31 -20.68 15.12
C VAL A 46 -5.06 -21.62 14.15
N GLY A 47 -6.34 -21.84 14.41
CA GLY A 47 -7.21 -22.55 13.44
C GLY A 47 -7.68 -21.64 12.32
N LYS A 48 -7.91 -22.17 11.10
CA LYS A 48 -8.44 -21.43 9.96
C LYS A 48 -9.75 -20.68 10.27
N GLN A 49 -10.63 -21.29 11.08
CA GLN A 49 -11.86 -20.66 11.52
C GLN A 49 -11.62 -19.37 12.32
N THR A 50 -10.51 -19.27 13.03
CA THR A 50 -10.12 -18.06 13.74
C THR A 50 -9.81 -16.94 12.75
N ILE A 51 -9.14 -17.24 11.63
CA ILE A 51 -8.87 -16.28 10.57
C ILE A 51 -10.18 -15.83 9.91
N TYR A 52 -11.00 -16.78 9.43
CA TYR A 52 -12.25 -16.46 8.74
C TYR A 52 -13.28 -15.70 9.59
N ARG A 53 -13.15 -15.73 10.91
CA ARG A 53 -14.00 -14.90 11.79
C ARG A 53 -13.69 -13.41 11.67
N TRP A 54 -12.45 -13.03 11.30
CA TRP A 54 -12.00 -11.66 11.18
C TRP A 54 -11.93 -11.21 9.72
N TRP A 55 -11.47 -12.08 8.84
CA TRP A 55 -11.24 -11.78 7.44
C TRP A 55 -11.93 -12.81 6.55
N PRO A 56 -12.89 -12.38 5.71
CA PRO A 56 -13.65 -13.28 4.83
C PRO A 56 -12.80 -13.86 3.69
N SER A 57 -11.71 -13.20 3.33
CA SER A 57 -10.83 -13.60 2.24
C SER A 57 -9.35 -13.37 2.57
N ARG A 58 -8.48 -13.98 1.78
CA ARG A 58 -7.04 -13.72 1.81
C ARG A 58 -6.74 -12.26 1.44
N GLY A 59 -7.47 -11.71 0.47
CA GLY A 59 -7.35 -10.32 0.06
C GLY A 59 -7.71 -9.34 1.18
N ALA A 60 -8.80 -9.58 1.92
CA ALA A 60 -9.18 -8.76 3.06
C ALA A 60 -8.08 -8.72 4.14
N LEU A 61 -7.41 -9.85 4.37
CA LEU A 61 -6.31 -9.94 5.33
C LEU A 61 -5.06 -9.16 4.85
N ILE A 62 -4.74 -9.23 3.54
CA ILE A 62 -3.66 -8.44 2.94
C ILE A 62 -4.00 -6.94 2.98
N GLY A 63 -5.24 -6.57 2.68
CA GLY A 63 -5.71 -5.19 2.76
C GLY A 63 -5.50 -4.60 4.16
N GLU A 64 -5.81 -5.36 5.21
CA GLU A 64 -5.57 -4.91 6.58
C GLU A 64 -4.08 -4.82 6.93
N CYS A 65 -3.25 -5.76 6.42
CA CYS A 65 -1.79 -5.66 6.57
C CYS A 65 -1.21 -4.40 5.89
N LEU A 66 -1.79 -3.99 4.75
CA LEU A 66 -1.44 -2.72 4.09
C LEU A 66 -1.88 -1.53 4.95
N ALA A 67 -3.14 -1.49 5.39
CA ALA A 67 -3.70 -0.40 6.18
C ALA A 67 -2.94 -0.18 7.50
N GLU A 68 -2.37 -1.24 8.08
CA GLU A 68 -1.54 -1.16 9.29
C GLU A 68 -0.04 -0.96 9.01
N GLY A 69 0.37 -0.72 7.75
CA GLY A 69 1.77 -0.48 7.39
C GLY A 69 2.70 -1.70 7.56
N ARG A 70 2.16 -2.92 7.61
CA ARG A 70 2.94 -4.13 7.81
C ARG A 70 3.62 -4.63 6.53
N LEU A 71 3.14 -4.19 5.37
CA LEU A 71 3.68 -4.56 4.06
C LEU A 71 4.44 -3.40 3.41
N ILE A 72 3.91 -2.19 3.52
CA ILE A 72 4.54 -0.96 3.04
C ILE A 72 4.43 0.05 4.18
N PRO A 73 5.47 0.86 4.47
CA PRO A 73 5.36 1.97 5.41
C PRO A 73 4.22 2.92 5.01
N VAL A 74 3.45 3.46 5.97
CA VAL A 74 2.24 4.26 5.69
C VAL A 74 2.48 5.78 5.69
N ASP A 75 3.72 6.26 5.77
CA ASP A 75 4.04 7.68 6.00
C ASP A 75 4.55 8.41 4.75
N PHE A 76 3.89 8.20 3.60
CA PHE A 76 4.21 8.94 2.37
C PHE A 76 3.47 10.28 2.31
N VAL A 77 3.82 11.19 3.22
CA VAL A 77 3.24 12.54 3.25
C VAL A 77 3.84 13.39 2.14
N VAL A 78 2.99 14.08 1.39
CA VAL A 78 3.44 15.07 0.40
C VAL A 78 3.80 16.36 1.13
N PRO A 79 5.00 16.93 0.94
CA PRO A 79 5.36 18.25 1.49
C PRO A 79 4.43 19.35 0.98
N ASP A 80 4.42 20.49 1.65
CA ASP A 80 3.78 21.72 1.19
C ASP A 80 4.77 22.89 1.39
N THR A 81 5.69 23.04 0.43
CA THR A 81 6.74 24.08 0.46
C THR A 81 6.35 25.32 -0.34
N GLY A 82 5.21 25.27 -1.05
CA GLY A 82 4.74 26.30 -1.93
C GLY A 82 5.08 26.06 -3.41
N ASP A 83 5.86 25.03 -3.75
CA ASP A 83 6.11 24.58 -5.13
C ASP A 83 5.50 23.18 -5.32
N LEU A 84 4.41 23.12 -6.08
CA LEU A 84 3.69 21.87 -6.29
C LEU A 84 4.53 20.80 -7.00
N ALA A 85 5.32 21.20 -8.00
CA ALA A 85 6.10 20.26 -8.79
C ALA A 85 7.21 19.62 -7.96
N ASP A 86 7.92 20.41 -7.16
CA ASP A 86 8.98 19.94 -6.28
C ASP A 86 8.41 19.11 -5.09
N ASP A 87 7.25 19.47 -4.56
CA ASP A 87 6.57 18.73 -3.51
C ASP A 87 6.13 17.33 -3.98
N VAL A 88 5.52 17.28 -5.17
CA VAL A 88 5.09 16.01 -5.77
C VAL A 88 6.32 15.16 -6.16
N GLU A 89 7.39 15.75 -6.68
CA GLU A 89 8.63 15.03 -6.96
C GLU A 89 9.23 14.44 -5.68
N THR A 90 9.29 15.20 -4.60
CA THR A 90 9.83 14.74 -3.31
C THR A 90 9.06 13.55 -2.77
N TRP A 91 7.73 13.62 -2.78
CA TRP A 91 6.86 12.52 -2.41
C TRP A 91 7.07 11.30 -3.33
N LEU A 92 7.08 11.52 -4.65
CA LEU A 92 7.25 10.46 -5.62
C LEU A 92 8.57 9.70 -5.42
N ARG A 93 9.67 10.40 -5.18
CA ARG A 93 10.98 9.76 -4.91
C ARG A 93 10.93 8.90 -3.65
N SER A 94 10.23 9.33 -2.61
CA SER A 94 10.06 8.50 -1.41
C SER A 94 9.23 7.24 -1.68
N VAL A 95 8.20 7.32 -2.54
CA VAL A 95 7.44 6.15 -2.98
C VAL A 95 8.27 5.22 -3.86
N LEU A 96 9.02 5.78 -4.83
CA LEU A 96 9.86 5.01 -5.75
C LEU A 96 11.01 4.29 -5.04
N SER A 97 11.46 4.78 -3.87
CA SER A 97 12.46 4.08 -3.06
C SER A 97 12.03 2.67 -2.65
N ILE A 98 10.71 2.38 -2.66
CA ILE A 98 10.21 1.00 -2.47
C ILE A 98 10.69 0.09 -3.61
N LEU A 99 10.65 0.58 -4.87
CA LEU A 99 11.10 -0.20 -6.03
C LEU A 99 12.61 -0.43 -6.03
N GLU A 100 13.35 0.52 -5.49
CA GLU A 100 14.82 0.49 -5.40
C GLU A 100 15.31 -0.43 -4.29
N ALA A 101 14.45 -0.76 -3.33
CA ALA A 101 14.80 -1.70 -2.27
C ALA A 101 14.96 -3.13 -2.83
N PRO A 102 15.88 -3.95 -2.29
CA PRO A 102 15.95 -5.36 -2.63
C PRO A 102 14.55 -5.99 -2.48
N GLU A 103 14.09 -6.72 -3.46
CA GLU A 103 12.75 -7.36 -3.49
C GLU A 103 11.54 -6.39 -3.56
N GLY A 104 11.74 -5.06 -3.53
CA GLY A 104 10.64 -4.09 -3.56
C GLY A 104 9.75 -4.20 -4.80
N GLY A 105 10.33 -4.37 -5.97
CA GLY A 105 9.58 -4.67 -7.19
C GLY A 105 8.79 -5.98 -7.10
N ALA A 106 9.33 -7.01 -6.45
CA ALA A 106 8.62 -8.28 -6.23
C ALA A 106 7.44 -8.11 -5.26
N LEU A 107 7.62 -7.31 -4.21
CA LEU A 107 6.56 -6.96 -3.27
C LEU A 107 5.40 -6.25 -3.99
N LEU A 108 5.70 -5.21 -4.78
CA LEU A 108 4.69 -4.46 -5.52
C LEU A 108 3.94 -5.34 -6.53
N ARG A 109 4.66 -6.18 -7.29
CA ARG A 109 4.02 -7.16 -8.18
C ARG A 109 3.07 -8.11 -7.44
N SER A 110 3.46 -8.57 -6.27
CA SER A 110 2.61 -9.42 -5.42
C SER A 110 1.37 -8.69 -4.94
N LEU A 111 1.46 -7.40 -4.62
CA LEU A 111 0.31 -6.56 -4.24
C LEU A 111 -0.61 -6.30 -5.43
N VAL A 112 -0.05 -6.06 -6.63
CA VAL A 112 -0.84 -5.92 -7.87
C VAL A 112 -1.60 -7.22 -8.16
N ALA A 113 -0.95 -8.39 -8.04
CA ALA A 113 -1.63 -9.68 -8.19
C ALA A 113 -2.77 -9.84 -7.17
N ALA A 114 -2.55 -9.50 -5.91
CA ALA A 114 -3.59 -9.52 -4.89
C ALA A 114 -4.77 -8.59 -5.24
N ALA A 115 -4.48 -7.39 -5.75
CA ALA A 115 -5.49 -6.40 -6.14
C ALA A 115 -6.36 -6.85 -7.34
N THR A 116 -5.87 -7.75 -8.19
CA THR A 116 -6.69 -8.32 -9.28
C THR A 116 -7.77 -9.28 -8.77
N GLU A 117 -7.55 -9.91 -7.62
CA GLU A 117 -8.51 -10.83 -7.00
C GLU A 117 -9.42 -10.14 -5.97
N ASP A 118 -8.94 -9.06 -5.33
CA ASP A 118 -9.66 -8.35 -4.28
C ASP A 118 -9.49 -6.84 -4.45
N ALA A 119 -10.56 -6.15 -4.84
CA ALA A 119 -10.55 -4.71 -5.07
C ALA A 119 -10.17 -3.89 -3.82
N GLY A 120 -10.41 -4.41 -2.63
CA GLY A 120 -10.01 -3.77 -1.37
C GLY A 120 -8.50 -3.63 -1.24
N VAL A 121 -7.73 -4.60 -1.76
CA VAL A 121 -6.26 -4.51 -1.76
C VAL A 121 -5.78 -3.33 -2.61
N GLY A 122 -6.39 -3.13 -3.79
CA GLY A 122 -6.05 -2.00 -4.66
C GLY A 122 -6.34 -0.64 -4.00
N ALA A 123 -7.49 -0.51 -3.32
CA ALA A 123 -7.84 0.70 -2.59
C ALA A 123 -6.83 0.98 -1.45
N HIS A 124 -6.54 -0.03 -0.62
CA HIS A 124 -5.59 0.11 0.48
C HIS A 124 -4.15 0.38 0.00
N LEU A 125 -3.77 -0.11 -1.17
CA LEU A 125 -2.48 0.22 -1.76
C LEU A 125 -2.38 1.71 -2.09
N GLY A 126 -3.40 2.29 -2.74
CA GLY A 126 -3.46 3.72 -3.01
C GLY A 126 -3.44 4.58 -1.74
N GLU A 127 -4.19 4.16 -0.71
CA GLU A 127 -4.19 4.81 0.61
C GLU A 127 -2.82 4.75 1.29
N SER A 128 -2.17 3.58 1.31
CA SER A 128 -0.86 3.38 1.92
C SER A 128 0.23 4.23 1.28
N LEU A 129 0.14 4.45 -0.03
CA LEU A 129 1.05 5.33 -0.77
C LEU A 129 0.68 6.83 -0.65
N GLY A 130 -0.41 7.15 0.03
CA GLY A 130 -0.84 8.53 0.28
C GLY A 130 -1.44 9.23 -0.94
N VAL A 131 -1.78 8.49 -2.02
CA VAL A 131 -2.28 9.07 -3.28
C VAL A 131 -3.59 9.82 -3.07
N GLU A 132 -4.58 9.19 -2.42
CA GLU A 132 -5.91 9.77 -2.26
C GLU A 132 -5.95 10.87 -1.20
N LYS A 133 -5.17 10.74 -0.15
CA LYS A 133 -5.19 11.66 0.98
C LYS A 133 -4.21 12.81 0.78
N TYR A 134 -2.93 12.54 0.67
CA TYR A 134 -1.90 13.57 0.71
C TYR A 134 -1.64 14.18 -0.66
N LEU A 135 -1.50 13.35 -1.71
CA LEU A 135 -1.24 13.86 -3.07
C LEU A 135 -2.44 14.64 -3.61
N ALA A 136 -3.65 14.09 -3.50
CA ALA A 136 -4.85 14.77 -3.96
C ALA A 136 -5.07 16.11 -3.24
N GLU A 137 -4.82 16.17 -1.93
CA GLU A 137 -4.95 17.42 -1.17
C GLU A 137 -3.90 18.45 -1.60
N ARG A 138 -2.64 18.05 -1.81
CA ARG A 138 -1.58 18.94 -2.31
C ARG A 138 -1.88 19.45 -3.71
N ILE A 139 -2.40 18.61 -4.62
CA ILE A 139 -2.83 19.03 -5.97
C ILE A 139 -3.95 20.07 -5.86
N ARG A 140 -4.96 19.87 -5.00
CA ARG A 140 -6.01 20.87 -4.75
C ARG A 140 -5.44 22.18 -4.19
N GLY A 141 -4.40 22.10 -3.35
CA GLY A 141 -3.62 23.26 -2.92
C GLY A 141 -3.03 24.02 -4.10
N GLY A 142 -2.32 23.32 -4.99
CA GLY A 142 -1.73 23.91 -6.20
C GLY A 142 -2.74 24.56 -7.13
N ILE A 143 -3.97 24.03 -7.22
CA ILE A 143 -5.08 24.69 -7.96
C ILE A 143 -5.47 26.00 -7.27
N ARG A 144 -5.65 26.02 -5.93
CA ARG A 144 -5.98 27.23 -5.19
C ARG A 144 -4.91 28.32 -5.35
N ASP A 145 -3.66 27.94 -5.38
CA ASP A 145 -2.49 28.82 -5.51
C ASP A 145 -2.20 29.21 -6.99
N GLY A 146 -3.02 28.75 -7.92
CA GLY A 146 -2.90 29.06 -9.35
C GLY A 146 -1.72 28.37 -10.04
N GLN A 147 -1.16 27.31 -9.44
CA GLN A 147 -0.08 26.53 -10.04
C GLN A 147 -0.61 25.50 -11.06
N LEU A 148 -1.88 25.14 -10.97
CA LEU A 148 -2.60 24.31 -11.94
C LEU A 148 -3.88 25.01 -12.40
N ALA A 149 -4.42 24.52 -13.53
CA ALA A 149 -5.71 24.96 -14.02
C ALA A 149 -6.84 24.64 -13.04
N PRO A 150 -7.88 25.49 -12.91
CA PRO A 150 -8.98 25.27 -11.96
C PRO A 150 -9.76 23.96 -12.19
N ASP A 151 -9.72 23.44 -13.41
CA ASP A 151 -10.39 22.21 -13.85
C ASP A 151 -9.44 21.01 -13.93
N ALA A 152 -8.24 21.11 -13.36
CA ALA A 152 -7.27 20.00 -13.36
C ALA A 152 -7.89 18.74 -12.71
N PRO A 153 -7.78 17.57 -13.37
CA PRO A 153 -8.44 16.34 -12.94
C PRO A 153 -7.65 15.66 -11.80
N VAL A 154 -7.85 16.13 -10.56
CA VAL A 154 -7.06 15.75 -9.37
C VAL A 154 -6.94 14.25 -9.19
N GLU A 155 -8.07 13.54 -9.22
CA GLU A 155 -8.12 12.09 -9.00
C GLU A 155 -7.43 11.32 -10.13
N GLN A 156 -7.57 11.78 -11.37
CA GLN A 156 -6.94 11.16 -12.54
C GLN A 156 -5.43 11.38 -12.56
N LEU A 157 -4.95 12.54 -12.13
CA LEU A 157 -3.52 12.79 -11.97
C LEU A 157 -2.89 11.83 -10.95
N GLY A 158 -3.51 11.66 -9.80
CA GLY A 158 -3.04 10.69 -8.79
C GLY A 158 -3.03 9.26 -9.33
N ARG A 159 -4.11 8.85 -10.02
CA ARG A 159 -4.20 7.51 -10.64
C ARG A 159 -3.18 7.30 -11.76
N ALA A 160 -2.88 8.33 -12.54
CA ALA A 160 -1.87 8.25 -13.59
C ALA A 160 -0.47 8.00 -13.01
N ILE A 161 -0.11 8.69 -11.92
CA ILE A 161 1.16 8.48 -11.23
C ILE A 161 1.23 7.09 -10.63
N LEU A 162 0.17 6.66 -9.92
CA LEU A 162 0.11 5.30 -9.36
C LEU A 162 0.21 4.24 -10.47
N GLY A 163 -0.46 4.45 -11.59
CA GLY A 163 -0.37 3.57 -12.76
C GLY A 163 1.05 3.48 -13.32
N ALA A 164 1.78 4.59 -13.40
CA ALA A 164 3.18 4.60 -13.82
C ALA A 164 4.08 3.80 -12.87
N ILE A 165 3.91 3.96 -11.55
CA ILE A 165 4.64 3.19 -10.52
C ILE A 165 4.34 1.69 -10.68
N ILE A 166 3.06 1.32 -10.86
CA ILE A 166 2.65 -0.07 -11.04
C ILE A 166 3.28 -0.65 -12.31
N VAL A 167 3.21 0.06 -13.44
CA VAL A 167 3.79 -0.40 -14.70
C VAL A 167 5.31 -0.59 -14.56
N GLU A 168 5.99 0.33 -13.91
CA GLU A 168 7.43 0.22 -13.64
C GLU A 168 7.75 -1.00 -12.78
N SER A 169 6.93 -1.32 -11.78
CA SER A 169 7.10 -2.51 -10.96
C SER A 169 7.03 -3.83 -11.73
N LEU A 170 6.40 -3.83 -12.92
CA LEU A 170 6.31 -5.02 -13.79
C LEU A 170 7.58 -5.24 -14.61
N VAL A 171 8.42 -4.24 -14.76
CA VAL A 171 9.76 -4.39 -15.36
C VAL A 171 10.61 -5.24 -14.40
N ARG A 172 11.31 -6.25 -14.94
CA ARG A 172 12.01 -7.22 -14.09
C ARG A 172 13.51 -6.94 -13.90
N ASP A 173 14.07 -6.16 -14.83
CA ASP A 173 15.51 -5.97 -14.86
C ASP A 173 15.93 -4.64 -14.23
N GLU A 174 15.86 -3.56 -14.93
CA GLU A 174 16.33 -2.25 -14.48
C GLU A 174 15.16 -1.27 -14.46
N HIS A 175 14.87 -0.70 -13.27
CA HIS A 175 13.79 0.29 -13.11
C HIS A 175 14.30 1.68 -13.54
N ASP A 176 13.59 2.33 -14.48
CA ASP A 176 13.83 3.75 -14.81
C ASP A 176 12.91 4.65 -13.96
N THR A 177 13.19 4.72 -12.66
CA THR A 177 12.45 5.58 -11.73
C THR A 177 12.57 7.07 -12.11
N ASP A 178 13.67 7.49 -12.71
CA ASP A 178 13.84 8.83 -13.22
C ASP A 178 12.92 9.18 -14.40
N ALA A 179 12.51 8.21 -15.22
CA ALA A 179 11.50 8.45 -16.27
C ALA A 179 10.16 8.84 -15.66
N ILE A 180 9.74 8.18 -14.57
CA ILE A 180 8.49 8.54 -13.87
C ILE A 180 8.60 9.93 -13.25
N VAL A 181 9.74 10.26 -12.66
CA VAL A 181 10.00 11.61 -12.11
C VAL A 181 9.91 12.67 -13.21
N ARG A 182 10.54 12.46 -14.36
CA ARG A 182 10.46 13.39 -15.51
C ARG A 182 9.04 13.55 -16.01
N LEU A 183 8.27 12.45 -16.14
CA LEU A 183 6.86 12.50 -16.53
C LEU A 183 6.04 13.31 -15.52
N THR A 184 6.21 13.04 -14.24
CA THR A 184 5.48 13.75 -13.19
C THR A 184 5.81 15.22 -13.18
N ARG A 185 7.08 15.59 -13.29
CA ARG A 185 7.50 16.98 -13.39
C ARG A 185 6.87 17.68 -14.61
N PHE A 186 6.80 17.01 -15.75
CA PHE A 186 6.11 17.55 -16.94
C PHE A 186 4.62 17.81 -16.70
N LEU A 187 3.95 16.93 -15.93
CA LEU A 187 2.51 17.09 -15.62
C LEU A 187 2.22 18.28 -14.68
N PHE A 188 3.17 18.64 -13.82
CA PHE A 188 3.00 19.67 -12.80
C PHE A 188 3.82 20.95 -13.05
N SER A 189 4.69 20.99 -14.05
CA SER A 189 5.36 22.23 -14.48
C SER A 189 4.47 22.97 -15.49
N ARG A 190 4.42 24.30 -15.31
CA ARG A 190 3.81 25.21 -16.28
C ARG A 190 4.70 25.39 -17.51
#